data_37ae6ce98af69b21c4a44c94b8b72854
#
_entry.id   37ae6ce98af69b21c4a44c94b8b72854
#
_cell.length_a   1.000
_cell.length_b   1.000
_cell.length_c   1.000
_cell.angle_alpha   90.00
_cell.angle_beta   90.00
_cell.angle_gamma   90.00
#
_symmetry.space_group_name_H-M   'P 1'
#
loop_
_entity.id
_entity.type
_entity.pdbx_description
1 polymer ?
#
loop_
_entity_poly.entity_id
_entity_poly.type
_entity_poly.pdbx_seq_one_letter_code
_entity_poly.pdbx_strand_id
1 'polypeptide(L)'
;MRYKTNLSQRGQADTATYRFAQGLGVFSIVLGLIELICGRWLGRSLGLDGKEHIVRFYGGREILTGIAILASKDPTPWVWGRVAGDALDIGTLAYGYKRDPDDVPGITTALVAVAGATAADVYCAAKLSGQSKVPLPPVKDYSHRSGFPNGRPQPETVVVSEAMVVSV
;
A
#
# COMPACT_ATOMS: atom_id res chain seq x y z
N MET A 1 -26.46 -17.79 -15.59
CA MET A 1 -25.11 -17.90 -16.20
C MET A 1 -24.22 -16.67 -16.02
N ARG A 2 -24.73 -15.46 -15.74
CA ARG A 2 -23.94 -14.21 -15.49
C ARG A 2 -23.18 -14.14 -14.16
N TYR A 3 -23.52 -14.98 -13.18
CA TYR A 3 -22.93 -14.90 -11.84
C TYR A 3 -21.49 -15.46 -11.75
N LYS A 4 -21.15 -16.47 -12.56
CA LYS A 4 -19.80 -17.05 -12.59
C LYS A 4 -18.74 -16.13 -13.18
N THR A 5 -19.10 -15.29 -14.17
CA THR A 5 -18.19 -14.35 -14.84
C THR A 5 -17.75 -13.23 -13.92
N ASN A 6 -18.62 -12.73 -13.05
CA ASN A 6 -18.29 -11.65 -12.11
C ASN A 6 -17.34 -12.08 -10.97
N LEU A 7 -17.41 -13.33 -10.51
CA LEU A 7 -16.51 -13.83 -9.47
C LEU A 7 -15.11 -14.10 -10.01
N SER A 8 -15.00 -14.59 -11.25
CA SER A 8 -13.72 -14.82 -11.91
C SER A 8 -12.99 -13.51 -12.23
N GLN A 9 -13.69 -12.49 -12.69
CA GLN A 9 -13.09 -11.19 -12.96
C GLN A 9 -12.69 -10.43 -11.67
N ARG A 10 -13.45 -10.58 -10.58
CA ARG A 10 -13.09 -10.00 -9.29
C ARG A 10 -11.83 -10.63 -8.72
N GLY A 11 -11.70 -11.95 -8.75
CA GLY A 11 -10.48 -12.63 -8.29
C GLY A 11 -9.23 -12.27 -9.10
N GLN A 12 -9.36 -11.99 -10.39
CA GLN A 12 -8.24 -11.52 -11.22
C GLN A 12 -7.84 -10.07 -10.91
N ALA A 13 -8.81 -9.17 -10.71
CA ALA A 13 -8.54 -7.78 -10.32
C ALA A 13 -7.84 -7.72 -8.96
N ASP A 14 -8.30 -8.51 -7.99
CA ASP A 14 -7.71 -8.59 -6.66
C ASP A 14 -6.26 -9.07 -6.71
N THR A 15 -5.99 -10.12 -7.49
CA THR A 15 -4.63 -10.65 -7.68
C THR A 15 -3.70 -9.65 -8.37
N ALA A 16 -4.18 -8.91 -9.37
CA ALA A 16 -3.39 -7.91 -10.07
C ALA A 16 -3.02 -6.74 -9.16
N THR A 17 -3.96 -6.24 -8.37
CA THR A 17 -3.72 -5.15 -7.41
C THR A 17 -2.74 -5.58 -6.32
N TYR A 18 -2.86 -6.81 -5.83
CA TYR A 18 -1.93 -7.36 -4.84
C TYR A 18 -0.50 -7.49 -5.41
N ARG A 19 -0.36 -7.99 -6.63
CA ARG A 19 0.94 -8.08 -7.32
C ARG A 19 1.54 -6.69 -7.55
N PHE A 20 0.71 -5.72 -7.86
CA PHE A 20 1.15 -4.33 -8.02
C PHE A 20 1.67 -3.78 -6.69
N ALA A 21 0.96 -4.01 -5.57
CA ALA A 21 1.45 -3.64 -4.24
C ALA A 21 2.79 -4.33 -3.90
N GLN A 22 2.95 -5.60 -4.22
CA GLN A 22 4.23 -6.30 -4.06
C GLN A 22 5.35 -5.68 -4.91
N GLY A 23 5.04 -5.28 -6.15
CA GLY A 23 5.97 -4.56 -7.01
C GLY A 23 6.42 -3.23 -6.38
N LEU A 24 5.49 -2.47 -5.79
CA LEU A 24 5.81 -1.25 -5.04
C LEU A 24 6.69 -1.55 -3.82
N GLY A 25 6.44 -2.66 -3.11
CA GLY A 25 7.27 -3.10 -1.98
C GLY A 25 8.71 -3.41 -2.40
N VAL A 26 8.91 -4.13 -3.50
CA VAL A 26 10.25 -4.40 -4.07
C VAL A 26 10.91 -3.11 -4.51
N PHE A 27 10.19 -2.25 -5.21
CA PHE A 27 10.68 -0.93 -5.64
C PHE A 27 11.15 -0.10 -4.45
N SER A 28 10.39 -0.08 -3.37
CA SER A 28 10.72 0.62 -2.12
C SER A 28 12.05 0.13 -1.52
N ILE A 29 12.25 -1.18 -1.47
CA ILE A 29 13.50 -1.76 -0.94
C ILE A 29 14.69 -1.35 -1.82
N VAL A 30 14.55 -1.44 -3.14
CA VAL A 30 15.61 -1.06 -4.08
C VAL A 30 15.94 0.42 -3.97
N LEU A 31 14.93 1.29 -3.93
CA LEU A 31 15.10 2.73 -3.77
C LEU A 31 15.82 3.05 -2.45
N GLY A 32 15.34 2.49 -1.35
CA GLY A 32 15.95 2.71 -0.03
C GLY A 32 17.41 2.22 0.04
N LEU A 33 17.76 1.12 -0.64
CA LEU A 33 19.16 0.68 -0.75
C LEU A 33 20.00 1.68 -1.53
N ILE A 34 19.50 2.23 -2.63
CA ILE A 34 20.18 3.28 -3.40
C ILE A 34 20.41 4.51 -2.52
N GLU A 35 19.40 4.95 -1.76
CA GLU A 35 19.51 6.09 -0.86
C GLU A 35 20.52 5.86 0.27
N LEU A 36 20.61 4.65 0.82
CA LEU A 36 21.61 4.31 1.83
C LEU A 36 23.03 4.30 1.28
N ILE A 37 23.22 3.72 0.10
CA ILE A 37 24.54 3.55 -0.52
C ILE A 37 25.02 4.86 -1.15
N CYS A 38 24.12 5.50 -1.92
CA CYS A 38 24.43 6.70 -2.70
C CYS A 38 24.02 8.01 -2.00
N GLY A 39 23.65 7.97 -0.71
CA GLY A 39 23.08 9.10 0.02
C GLY A 39 23.92 10.39 -0.03
N ARG A 40 25.25 10.27 -0.09
CA ARG A 40 26.13 11.46 -0.27
C ARG A 40 26.00 12.10 -1.64
N TRP A 41 25.95 11.27 -2.67
CA TRP A 41 25.80 11.75 -4.04
C TRP A 41 24.40 12.35 -4.25
N LEU A 42 23.36 11.64 -3.80
CA LEU A 42 21.98 12.16 -3.84
C LEU A 42 21.85 13.48 -3.05
N GLY A 43 22.39 13.54 -1.84
CA GLY A 43 22.33 14.74 -1.02
C GLY A 43 22.90 15.96 -1.73
N ARG A 44 24.07 15.82 -2.40
CA ARG A 44 24.66 16.88 -3.21
C ARG A 44 23.80 17.26 -4.39
N SER A 45 23.27 16.26 -5.14
CA SER A 45 22.42 16.49 -6.31
C SER A 45 21.07 17.14 -5.96
N LEU A 46 20.66 17.09 -4.70
CA LEU A 46 19.39 17.64 -4.21
C LEU A 46 19.59 18.92 -3.38
N GLY A 47 20.78 19.52 -3.39
CA GLY A 47 21.07 20.73 -2.60
C GLY A 47 21.00 20.50 -1.09
N LEU A 48 21.14 19.26 -0.63
CA LEU A 48 21.11 18.86 0.78
C LEU A 48 22.52 18.61 1.32
N ASP A 49 23.51 19.42 0.90
CA ASP A 49 24.88 19.30 1.38
C ASP A 49 24.94 19.36 2.91
N GLY A 50 25.66 18.39 3.50
CA GLY A 50 25.77 18.25 4.96
C GLY A 50 24.57 17.63 5.66
N LYS A 51 23.50 17.25 4.92
CA LYS A 51 22.30 16.61 5.47
C LYS A 51 22.10 15.18 4.96
N GLU A 52 23.17 14.51 4.64
CA GLU A 52 23.20 13.13 4.10
C GLU A 52 22.47 12.13 5.02
N HIS A 53 22.41 12.42 6.32
CA HIS A 53 21.68 11.62 7.29
C HIS A 53 20.17 11.62 7.03
N ILE A 54 19.62 12.70 6.44
CA ILE A 54 18.19 12.77 6.07
C ILE A 54 17.89 11.79 4.94
N VAL A 55 18.73 11.80 3.89
CA VAL A 55 18.57 10.87 2.75
C VAL A 55 18.66 9.42 3.22
N ARG A 56 19.63 9.12 4.12
CA ARG A 56 19.75 7.77 4.70
C ARG A 56 18.57 7.38 5.58
N PHE A 57 18.02 8.31 6.32
CA PHE A 57 16.81 8.08 7.11
C PHE A 57 15.63 7.71 6.20
N TYR A 58 15.46 8.42 5.09
CA TYR A 58 14.44 8.10 4.10
C TYR A 58 14.67 6.71 3.48
N GLY A 59 15.91 6.38 3.12
CA GLY A 59 16.26 5.04 2.66
C GLY A 59 15.90 3.93 3.64
N GLY A 60 16.18 4.12 4.92
CA GLY A 60 15.79 3.18 5.97
C GLY A 60 14.26 3.02 6.08
N ARG A 61 13.50 4.12 6.00
CA ARG A 61 12.03 4.11 5.98
C ARG A 61 11.50 3.34 4.79
N GLU A 62 12.05 3.58 3.60
CA GLU A 62 11.64 2.90 2.37
C GLU A 62 11.84 1.38 2.47
N ILE A 63 12.99 0.93 2.97
CA ILE A 63 13.25 -0.51 3.16
C ILE A 63 12.26 -1.11 4.14
N LEU A 64 12.03 -0.48 5.29
CA LEU A 64 11.09 -0.98 6.30
C LEU A 64 9.67 -1.09 5.74
N THR A 65 9.21 -0.07 5.03
CA THR A 65 7.88 -0.04 4.41
C THR A 65 7.76 -1.09 3.31
N GLY A 66 8.79 -1.25 2.48
CA GLY A 66 8.82 -2.29 1.45
C GLY A 66 8.76 -3.71 2.03
N ILE A 67 9.52 -3.99 3.08
CA ILE A 67 9.47 -5.27 3.80
C ILE A 67 8.07 -5.49 4.40
N ALA A 68 7.48 -4.46 5.02
CA ALA A 68 6.17 -4.54 5.61
C ALA A 68 5.08 -4.85 4.57
N ILE A 69 5.14 -4.25 3.37
CA ILE A 69 4.24 -4.56 2.25
C ILE A 69 4.36 -6.03 1.84
N LEU A 70 5.59 -6.54 1.69
CA LEU A 70 5.84 -7.91 1.24
C LEU A 70 5.48 -8.96 2.30
N ALA A 71 5.66 -8.66 3.58
CA ALA A 71 5.39 -9.56 4.69
C ALA A 71 3.93 -9.56 5.13
N SER A 72 3.16 -8.53 4.81
CA SER A 72 1.78 -8.37 5.28
C SER A 72 0.77 -9.13 4.43
N LYS A 73 -0.21 -9.74 5.10
CA LYS A 73 -1.39 -10.31 4.43
C LYS A 73 -2.30 -9.21 3.85
N ASP A 74 -2.36 -8.07 4.52
CA ASP A 74 -3.03 -6.85 4.04
C ASP A 74 -2.01 -5.74 3.87
N PRO A 75 -1.59 -5.43 2.64
CA PRO A 75 -0.62 -4.38 2.36
C PRO A 75 -1.22 -2.97 2.42
N THR A 76 -2.55 -2.83 2.51
CA THR A 76 -3.26 -1.54 2.43
C THR A 76 -2.69 -0.46 3.36
N PRO A 77 -2.53 -0.69 4.70
CA PRO A 77 -2.03 0.33 5.59
C PRO A 77 -0.59 0.74 5.27
N TRP A 78 0.22 -0.19 4.79
CA TRP A 78 1.62 0.08 4.44
C TRP A 78 1.76 0.87 3.16
N VAL A 79 0.89 0.65 2.16
CA VAL A 79 0.85 1.48 0.95
C VAL A 79 0.38 2.90 1.28
N TRP A 80 -0.58 3.08 2.19
CA TRP A 80 -0.93 4.40 2.71
C TRP A 80 0.21 5.05 3.50
N GLY A 81 0.99 4.26 4.22
CA GLY A 81 2.22 4.72 4.88
C GLY A 81 3.24 5.29 3.90
N ARG A 82 3.37 4.69 2.70
CA ARG A 82 4.21 5.23 1.61
C ARG A 82 3.69 6.58 1.14
N VAL A 83 2.39 6.69 0.85
CA VAL A 83 1.77 7.98 0.44
C VAL A 83 2.08 9.08 1.45
N ALA A 84 1.97 8.79 2.75
CA ALA A 84 2.32 9.75 3.79
C ALA A 84 3.82 10.10 3.77
N GLY A 85 4.67 9.10 3.53
CA GLY A 85 6.11 9.28 3.37
C GLY A 85 6.47 10.16 2.18
N ASP A 86 5.90 9.90 1.01
CA ASP A 86 6.09 10.70 -0.19
C ASP A 86 5.68 12.17 0.02
N ALA A 87 4.61 12.39 0.79
CA ALA A 87 4.20 13.76 1.15
C ALA A 87 5.27 14.49 1.98
N LEU A 88 5.98 13.77 2.88
CA LEU A 88 7.12 14.33 3.62
C LEU A 88 8.29 14.62 2.70
N ASP A 89 8.58 13.74 1.73
CA ASP A 89 9.66 13.91 0.76
C ASP A 89 9.40 15.14 -0.12
N ILE A 90 8.18 15.29 -0.65
CA ILE A 90 7.76 16.47 -1.40
C ILE A 90 7.91 17.73 -0.55
N GLY A 91 7.49 17.71 0.71
CA GLY A 91 7.64 18.83 1.63
C GLY A 91 9.11 19.22 1.85
N THR A 92 9.99 18.24 2.00
CA THR A 92 11.43 18.46 2.18
C THR A 92 12.07 19.03 0.92
N LEU A 93 11.73 18.49 -0.26
CA LEU A 93 12.22 19.01 -1.54
C LEU A 93 11.72 20.43 -1.82
N ALA A 94 10.45 20.72 -1.53
CA ALA A 94 9.88 22.05 -1.68
C ALA A 94 10.55 23.07 -0.74
N TYR A 95 10.92 22.66 0.46
CA TYR A 95 11.69 23.49 1.39
C TYR A 95 13.10 23.75 0.88
N GLY A 96 13.78 22.72 0.33
CA GLY A 96 15.10 22.83 -0.29
C GLY A 96 15.09 23.81 -1.46
N TYR A 97 14.10 23.71 -2.34
CA TYR A 97 13.91 24.58 -3.50
C TYR A 97 13.81 26.06 -3.12
N LYS A 98 13.11 26.38 -2.04
CA LYS A 98 13.02 27.78 -1.56
C LYS A 98 14.33 28.35 -1.03
N ARG A 99 15.24 27.47 -0.63
CA ARG A 99 16.47 27.89 0.04
C ARG A 99 17.63 28.04 -0.91
N ASP A 100 17.65 27.31 -2.00
CA ASP A 100 18.68 27.37 -3.04
C ASP A 100 18.05 27.24 -4.44
N PRO A 101 17.62 28.39 -5.03
CA PRO A 101 16.96 28.39 -6.34
C PRO A 101 17.90 28.03 -7.50
N ASP A 102 19.22 27.99 -7.28
CA ASP A 102 20.19 27.77 -8.37
C ASP A 102 20.34 26.27 -8.73
N ASP A 103 19.89 25.36 -7.86
CA ASP A 103 19.94 23.90 -8.10
C ASP A 103 18.60 23.32 -8.62
N VAL A 104 17.92 24.09 -9.45
CA VAL A 104 16.59 23.81 -10.02
C VAL A 104 16.47 22.47 -10.75
N PRO A 105 17.44 22.02 -11.60
CA PRO A 105 17.27 20.80 -12.39
C PRO A 105 17.19 19.51 -11.53
N GLY A 106 18.03 19.39 -10.50
CA GLY A 106 18.07 18.23 -9.63
C GLY A 106 16.80 18.08 -8.80
N ILE A 107 16.38 19.16 -8.15
CA ILE A 107 15.17 19.21 -7.31
C ILE A 107 13.91 18.98 -8.15
N THR A 108 13.84 19.57 -9.35
CA THR A 108 12.69 19.38 -10.24
C THR A 108 12.56 17.93 -10.70
N THR A 109 13.69 17.30 -11.06
CA THR A 109 13.70 15.87 -11.44
C THR A 109 13.25 14.99 -10.27
N ALA A 110 13.72 15.25 -9.06
CA ALA A 110 13.30 14.53 -7.88
C ALA A 110 11.82 14.72 -7.58
N LEU A 111 11.29 15.94 -7.67
CA LEU A 111 9.87 16.23 -7.48
C LEU A 111 8.99 15.47 -8.48
N VAL A 112 9.37 15.43 -9.75
CA VAL A 112 8.64 14.67 -10.79
C VAL A 112 8.67 13.17 -10.48
N ALA A 113 9.83 12.64 -10.07
CA ALA A 113 9.96 11.23 -9.72
C ALA A 113 9.10 10.85 -8.51
N VAL A 114 9.17 11.65 -7.44
CA VAL A 114 8.36 11.43 -6.22
C VAL A 114 6.87 11.57 -6.53
N ALA A 115 6.46 12.59 -7.29
CA ALA A 115 5.06 12.76 -7.69
C ALA A 115 4.53 11.56 -8.49
N GLY A 116 5.34 11.00 -9.40
CA GLY A 116 5.01 9.80 -10.15
C GLY A 116 4.85 8.57 -9.24
N ALA A 117 5.76 8.37 -8.29
CA ALA A 117 5.68 7.31 -7.29
C ALA A 117 4.43 7.46 -6.41
N THR A 118 4.19 8.67 -5.90
CA THR A 118 3.00 8.99 -5.09
C THR A 118 1.70 8.69 -5.85
N ALA A 119 1.62 9.04 -7.14
CA ALA A 119 0.44 8.74 -7.95
C ALA A 119 0.19 7.22 -8.06
N ALA A 120 1.25 6.43 -8.24
CA ALA A 120 1.15 4.97 -8.27
C ALA A 120 0.73 4.40 -6.91
N ASP A 121 1.27 4.93 -5.81
CA ASP A 121 0.95 4.51 -4.45
C ASP A 121 -0.50 4.84 -4.08
N VAL A 122 -0.98 6.06 -4.39
CA VAL A 122 -2.38 6.47 -4.19
C VAL A 122 -3.33 5.60 -5.00
N TYR A 123 -3.01 5.33 -6.26
CA TYR A 123 -3.81 4.44 -7.09
C TYR A 123 -3.93 3.03 -6.47
N CYS A 124 -2.80 2.46 -6.04
CA CYS A 124 -2.76 1.15 -5.42
C CYS A 124 -3.54 1.13 -4.10
N ALA A 125 -3.28 2.09 -3.21
CA ALA A 125 -3.95 2.22 -1.92
C ALA A 125 -5.47 2.38 -2.05
N ALA A 126 -5.93 3.20 -3.00
CA ALA A 126 -7.36 3.40 -3.27
C ALA A 126 -8.02 2.10 -3.78
N LYS A 127 -7.35 1.37 -4.67
CA LYS A 127 -7.83 0.07 -5.17
C LYS A 127 -7.93 -0.96 -4.06
N LEU A 128 -6.88 -1.11 -3.24
CA LEU A 128 -6.87 -2.03 -2.10
C LEU A 128 -7.97 -1.67 -1.08
N SER A 129 -8.11 -0.40 -0.72
CA SER A 129 -9.15 0.07 0.21
C SER A 129 -10.57 -0.16 -0.32
N GLY A 130 -10.77 -0.07 -1.64
CA GLY A 130 -12.05 -0.39 -2.28
C GLY A 130 -12.40 -1.87 -2.20
N GLN A 131 -11.40 -2.75 -2.27
CA GLN A 131 -11.58 -4.20 -2.20
C GLN A 131 -11.94 -4.66 -0.78
N SER A 132 -11.34 -4.08 0.23
CA SER A 132 -11.61 -4.39 1.65
C SER A 132 -13.05 -4.05 2.08
N LYS A 133 -13.74 -3.19 1.35
CA LYS A 133 -15.12 -2.77 1.66
C LYS A 133 -16.20 -3.62 1.01
N VAL A 134 -15.83 -4.63 0.21
CA VAL A 134 -16.84 -5.48 -0.45
C VAL A 134 -17.37 -6.49 0.58
N PRO A 135 -18.66 -6.44 0.94
CA PRO A 135 -19.25 -7.43 1.84
C PRO A 135 -19.10 -8.83 1.26
N LEU A 136 -18.75 -9.78 2.10
CA LEU A 136 -18.75 -11.18 1.70
C LEU A 136 -20.17 -11.55 1.22
N PRO A 137 -20.30 -12.30 0.11
CA PRO A 137 -21.60 -12.78 -0.32
C PRO A 137 -22.23 -13.57 0.82
N PRO A 138 -23.55 -13.43 1.05
CA PRO A 138 -24.23 -14.17 2.09
C PRO A 138 -23.95 -15.66 1.91
N VAL A 139 -23.55 -16.30 2.99
CA VAL A 139 -23.31 -17.75 2.99
C VAL A 139 -24.61 -18.41 2.54
N LYS A 140 -24.57 -19.15 1.44
CA LYS A 140 -25.75 -19.87 0.96
C LYS A 140 -26.15 -20.89 2.03
N ASP A 141 -27.37 -20.74 2.53
CA ASP A 141 -27.97 -21.71 3.41
C ASP A 141 -28.28 -22.99 2.61
N TYR A 142 -27.60 -24.05 2.94
CA TYR A 142 -27.79 -25.39 2.38
C TYR A 142 -28.56 -26.33 3.32
N SER A 143 -29.18 -25.79 4.39
CA SER A 143 -29.89 -26.57 5.40
C SER A 143 -31.00 -27.46 4.81
N HIS A 144 -31.55 -27.06 3.66
CA HIS A 144 -32.61 -27.79 2.95
C HIS A 144 -32.06 -28.76 1.89
N ARG A 145 -30.79 -28.90 1.68
CA ARG A 145 -30.21 -29.93 0.80
C ARG A 145 -30.19 -31.27 1.53
N SER A 146 -31.17 -32.10 1.22
CA SER A 146 -31.35 -33.45 1.77
C SER A 146 -30.23 -34.39 1.27
N GLY A 147 -29.12 -34.43 1.99
CA GLY A 147 -28.20 -35.56 1.98
C GLY A 147 -28.23 -36.28 3.32
N PHE A 148 -29.00 -35.78 4.28
CA PHE A 148 -29.18 -36.39 5.60
C PHE A 148 -30.62 -36.85 5.76
N PRO A 149 -30.86 -38.16 6.03
CA PRO A 149 -32.20 -38.71 6.14
C PRO A 149 -33.05 -38.12 7.28
N ASN A 150 -32.46 -37.48 8.26
CA ASN A 150 -33.13 -36.95 9.46
C ASN A 150 -32.95 -35.44 9.68
N GLY A 151 -32.65 -34.66 8.63
CA GLY A 151 -32.34 -33.25 8.79
C GLY A 151 -31.01 -33.03 9.54
N ARG A 152 -30.31 -31.98 9.17
CA ARG A 152 -29.13 -31.55 9.93
C ARG A 152 -29.57 -31.04 11.28
N PRO A 153 -28.95 -31.44 12.41
CA PRO A 153 -29.20 -30.74 13.66
C PRO A 153 -28.90 -29.26 13.42
N GLN A 154 -29.86 -28.40 13.69
CA GLN A 154 -29.72 -26.96 13.59
C GLN A 154 -28.53 -26.59 14.47
N PRO A 155 -27.46 -25.93 13.95
CA PRO A 155 -26.50 -25.30 14.83
C PRO A 155 -27.31 -24.32 15.70
N GLU A 156 -27.24 -24.46 17.01
CA GLU A 156 -27.75 -23.45 17.91
C GLU A 156 -27.31 -22.09 17.38
N THR A 157 -28.28 -21.21 17.17
CA THR A 157 -28.04 -19.86 16.71
C THR A 157 -27.04 -19.24 17.65
N VAL A 158 -25.76 -19.20 17.23
CA VAL A 158 -24.80 -18.32 17.85
C VAL A 158 -25.30 -16.92 17.52
N VAL A 159 -26.06 -16.36 18.45
CA VAL A 159 -26.40 -14.94 18.45
C VAL A 159 -25.07 -14.23 18.64
N VAL A 160 -24.41 -13.91 17.56
CA VAL A 160 -23.31 -12.96 17.59
C VAL A 160 -23.97 -11.63 17.91
N SER A 161 -23.98 -11.31 19.20
CA SER A 161 -24.43 -10.03 19.70
C SER A 161 -23.70 -8.94 18.91
N GLU A 162 -24.45 -8.03 18.33
CA GLU A 162 -23.97 -6.82 17.63
C GLU A 162 -23.07 -5.92 18.52
N ALA A 163 -22.88 -6.27 19.78
CA ALA A 163 -22.06 -5.54 20.75
C ALA A 163 -20.54 -5.68 20.53
N MET A 164 -20.05 -6.48 19.55
CA MET A 164 -18.62 -6.72 19.35
C MET A 164 -18.01 -6.01 18.13
N VAL A 165 -18.72 -5.08 17.52
CA VAL A 165 -18.23 -4.31 16.36
C VAL A 165 -17.78 -2.89 16.74
N VAL A 166 -17.80 -2.53 18.01
CA VAL A 166 -17.30 -1.22 18.49
C VAL A 166 -16.19 -1.43 19.49
N SER A 167 -14.99 -1.58 19.01
CA SER A 167 -13.72 -1.09 19.53
C SER A 167 -12.56 -1.97 19.06
N VAL A 168 -11.85 -1.54 18.05
CA VAL A 168 -10.40 -1.27 18.01
C VAL A 168 -10.08 -0.54 16.73
#